data_65ef1c6fefc11520d4353d221e2e00a0
#
_entry.id   65ef1c6fefc11520d4353d221e2e00a0
#
_cell.length_a   1.000
_cell.length_b   1.000
_cell.length_c   1.000
_cell.angle_alpha   90.00
_cell.angle_beta   90.00
_cell.angle_gamma   90.00
#
_symmetry.space_group_name_H-M   'P 1'
#
loop_
_entity.id
_entity.type
_entity.pdbx_description
1 polymer ?
#
loop_
_entity_poly.entity_id
_entity_poly.type
_entity_poly.pdbx_seq_one_letter_code
_entity_poly.pdbx_strand_id
1 'polypeptide(L)'
;MMVLVLLEVGAALVSPRQPVAPTTVRRGSEGGQFGGRKGCCWKADSYLNAMESPAEPAPPDSLARRLTAGGPPAASNLWHHEWLRLLDSSLRKCSGTAILPAPDASPAQCSTVASSDDLVVVSHDGAEDPVFNYASKAALDLWEMDWETFTSTPSRFSAEPDEREARAELLRRVTEDGYVDDYCGVRISSSGKRFEVRDAYVWNVYDGDTRVGQAALFRRSGCKFL
;
A
#
# COMPACT_ATOMS: atom_id res chain seq x y z
N MET A 1 -48.15 9.78 8.51
CA MET A 1 -47.18 10.83 8.88
C MET A 1 -45.83 10.17 9.10
N MET A 2 -44.99 10.15 8.07
CA MET A 2 -43.69 9.46 8.04
C MET A 2 -42.62 10.53 8.17
N VAL A 3 -41.91 10.51 9.30
CA VAL A 3 -40.84 11.45 9.56
C VAL A 3 -39.56 10.92 8.91
N LEU A 4 -39.11 11.64 7.90
CA LEU A 4 -37.85 11.39 7.20
C LEU A 4 -36.70 11.93 8.08
N VAL A 5 -35.89 11.04 8.66
CA VAL A 5 -34.66 11.43 9.34
C VAL A 5 -33.52 11.41 8.32
N LEU A 6 -33.13 12.59 7.86
CA LEU A 6 -31.91 12.82 7.10
C LEU A 6 -30.73 12.72 8.06
N LEU A 7 -29.94 11.65 7.93
CA LEU A 7 -28.61 11.55 8.54
C LEU A 7 -27.61 12.23 7.60
N GLU A 8 -27.19 13.42 7.97
CA GLU A 8 -26.02 14.08 7.37
C GLU A 8 -24.77 13.28 7.71
N VAL A 9 -24.13 12.72 6.67
CA VAL A 9 -22.80 12.12 6.78
C VAL A 9 -21.80 13.28 6.79
N GLY A 10 -21.38 13.68 7.98
CA GLY A 10 -20.31 14.65 8.17
C GLY A 10 -19.00 14.12 7.59
N ALA A 11 -18.50 14.78 6.55
CA ALA A 11 -17.16 14.57 6.05
C ALA A 11 -16.15 14.99 7.13
N ALA A 12 -15.44 14.03 7.69
CA ALA A 12 -14.29 14.30 8.55
C ALA A 12 -13.16 14.88 7.67
N LEU A 13 -13.02 16.20 7.74
CA LEU A 13 -11.91 16.93 7.16
C LEU A 13 -10.61 16.49 7.85
N VAL A 14 -9.71 15.89 7.10
CA VAL A 14 -8.32 15.67 7.49
C VAL A 14 -7.68 17.05 7.72
N SER A 15 -7.41 17.38 8.97
CA SER A 15 -6.70 18.61 9.36
C SER A 15 -5.23 18.48 8.94
N PRO A 16 -4.63 19.46 8.26
CA PRO A 16 -3.20 19.43 7.96
C PRO A 16 -2.40 19.62 9.25
N ARG A 17 -1.47 18.72 9.52
CA ARG A 17 -0.52 18.83 10.63
C ARG A 17 0.37 20.04 10.43
N GLN A 18 0.50 20.87 11.48
CA GLN A 18 1.53 21.90 11.54
C GLN A 18 2.91 21.26 11.64
N PRO A 19 3.92 21.82 10.96
CA PRO A 19 5.29 21.29 11.02
C PRO A 19 5.89 21.56 12.41
N VAL A 20 6.41 20.50 13.02
CA VAL A 20 7.27 20.58 14.23
C VAL A 20 8.62 21.14 13.79
N ALA A 21 9.06 22.22 14.42
CA ALA A 21 10.31 22.88 14.11
C ALA A 21 11.52 21.97 14.42
N PRO A 22 12.53 21.92 13.53
CA PRO A 22 13.74 21.15 13.79
C PRO A 22 14.65 21.88 14.78
N THR A 23 15.14 21.14 15.76
CA THR A 23 16.19 21.57 16.70
C THR A 23 17.50 21.82 15.92
N THR A 24 18.01 23.03 16.06
CA THR A 24 19.20 23.55 15.41
C THR A 24 20.45 22.80 15.82
N VAL A 25 21.13 22.14 14.89
CA VAL A 25 22.56 21.86 14.99
C VAL A 25 23.28 22.71 13.97
N ARG A 26 24.12 23.65 14.47
CA ARG A 26 25.02 24.49 13.66
C ARG A 26 26.15 23.63 13.10
N ARG A 27 26.43 23.73 11.79
CA ARG A 27 27.78 23.83 11.22
C ARG A 27 27.79 24.25 9.76
N GLY A 28 28.54 25.33 9.48
CA GLY A 28 29.57 25.45 8.48
C GLY A 28 29.13 25.71 7.05
N SER A 29 29.31 26.95 6.65
CA SER A 29 29.39 27.55 5.31
C SER A 29 29.97 26.64 4.19
N GLU A 30 29.32 26.56 3.03
CA GLU A 30 29.79 27.22 1.81
C GLU A 30 28.74 27.02 0.67
N GLY A 31 28.70 28.04 -0.20
CA GLY A 31 27.63 28.40 -1.09
C GLY A 31 27.36 27.49 -2.29
N GLY A 32 26.15 27.66 -2.83
CA GLY A 32 25.73 27.13 -4.12
C GLY A 32 24.23 27.29 -4.32
N GLN A 33 23.81 28.41 -4.92
CA GLN A 33 22.45 28.59 -5.42
C GLN A 33 22.13 27.55 -6.49
N PHE A 34 21.00 26.84 -6.33
CA PHE A 34 20.15 26.44 -7.48
C PHE A 34 18.76 26.08 -6.95
N GLY A 35 17.78 26.92 -7.30
CA GLY A 35 16.37 26.61 -7.17
C GLY A 35 15.98 25.60 -8.26
N GLY A 36 15.36 24.50 -7.87
CA GLY A 36 14.82 23.50 -8.76
C GLY A 36 13.87 22.62 -7.96
N ARG A 37 12.61 22.56 -8.36
CA ARG A 37 11.63 21.62 -7.83
C ARG A 37 12.23 20.22 -7.91
N LYS A 38 12.32 19.53 -6.76
CA LYS A 38 12.84 18.17 -6.69
C LYS A 38 11.85 17.24 -7.39
N GLY A 39 12.15 16.89 -8.63
CA GLY A 39 11.60 15.70 -9.27
C GLY A 39 12.10 14.48 -8.51
N CYS A 40 11.25 13.48 -8.28
CA CYS A 40 11.61 12.19 -7.72
C CYS A 40 12.64 11.52 -8.64
N CYS A 41 13.93 11.74 -8.37
CA CYS A 41 15.01 11.10 -9.10
C CYS A 41 15.92 10.40 -8.08
N TRP A 42 15.72 9.12 -7.93
CA TRP A 42 16.62 8.26 -7.13
C TRP A 42 17.79 7.83 -8.00
N LYS A 43 19.00 8.18 -7.59
CA LYS A 43 20.24 7.67 -8.19
C LYS A 43 20.53 6.30 -7.58
N ALA A 44 20.62 5.31 -8.46
CA ALA A 44 21.16 3.99 -8.15
C ALA A 44 22.68 4.11 -7.92
N ASP A 45 23.14 3.89 -6.69
CA ASP A 45 24.53 3.51 -6.44
C ASP A 45 24.62 2.68 -5.14
N SER A 46 25.23 1.53 -5.29
CA SER A 46 25.72 0.59 -4.27
C SER A 46 24.75 -0.46 -3.71
N TYR A 47 24.74 -1.61 -4.37
CA TYR A 47 24.22 -2.88 -3.84
C TYR A 47 25.29 -3.94 -3.74
N LEU A 48 25.51 -4.48 -2.57
CA LEU A 48 25.92 -5.86 -2.33
C LEU A 48 25.68 -6.23 -0.87
N ASN A 49 24.87 -7.31 -0.67
CA ASN A 49 24.72 -8.12 0.54
C ASN A 49 23.84 -7.64 1.68
N ALA A 50 22.60 -8.13 1.67
CA ALA A 50 21.96 -8.72 2.85
C ALA A 50 20.90 -9.73 2.38
N MET A 51 21.25 -11.00 2.31
CA MET A 51 20.31 -12.12 2.23
C MET A 51 19.66 -12.25 3.61
N GLU A 52 18.50 -11.64 3.80
CA GLU A 52 17.61 -12.03 4.89
C GLU A 52 16.94 -13.36 4.55
N SER A 53 16.82 -14.22 5.54
CA SER A 53 16.16 -15.53 5.41
C SER A 53 14.80 -15.37 4.76
N PRO A 54 14.45 -16.18 3.75
CA PRO A 54 13.14 -16.13 3.13
C PRO A 54 12.06 -16.32 4.19
N ALA A 55 11.02 -15.48 4.18
CA ALA A 55 9.88 -15.68 5.04
C ALA A 55 9.27 -17.04 4.72
N GLU A 56 9.06 -17.88 5.76
CA GLU A 56 8.39 -19.15 5.54
C GLU A 56 7.04 -18.96 4.87
N PRO A 57 6.66 -19.84 3.93
CA PRO A 57 5.35 -19.74 3.27
C PRO A 57 4.25 -19.79 4.34
N ALA A 58 3.27 -18.92 4.23
CA ALA A 58 2.19 -18.82 5.18
C ALA A 58 1.55 -20.20 5.47
N PRO A 59 1.28 -20.53 6.75
CA PRO A 59 0.66 -21.80 7.12
C PRO A 59 -0.61 -22.10 6.31
N PRO A 60 -0.97 -23.36 6.05
CA PRO A 60 -2.11 -23.73 5.21
C PRO A 60 -3.44 -23.12 5.67
N ASP A 61 -3.61 -22.88 6.96
CA ASP A 61 -4.82 -22.30 7.56
C ASP A 61 -4.70 -20.80 7.83
N SER A 62 -3.65 -20.14 7.34
CA SER A 62 -3.45 -18.71 7.56
C SER A 62 -4.55 -17.85 6.93
N LEU A 63 -4.81 -16.70 7.53
CA LEU A 63 -5.76 -15.72 7.01
C LEU A 63 -5.43 -15.35 5.54
N ALA A 64 -4.14 -15.21 5.20
CA ALA A 64 -3.67 -14.90 3.85
C ALA A 64 -4.10 -15.95 2.80
N ARG A 65 -4.01 -17.26 3.12
CA ARG A 65 -4.45 -18.31 2.20
C ARG A 65 -5.97 -18.38 2.04
N ARG A 66 -6.71 -18.19 3.13
CA ARG A 66 -8.20 -18.12 3.07
C ARG A 66 -8.66 -16.94 2.23
N LEU A 67 -7.93 -15.85 2.27
CA LEU A 67 -8.18 -14.65 1.50
C LEU A 67 -8.16 -14.92 -0.01
N THR A 68 -7.06 -15.48 -0.54
CA THR A 68 -6.94 -15.74 -1.98
C THR A 68 -7.98 -16.73 -2.50
N ALA A 69 -8.30 -17.77 -1.72
CA ALA A 69 -9.33 -18.75 -2.05
C ALA A 69 -10.76 -18.17 -1.99
N GLY A 70 -10.98 -17.05 -1.29
CA GLY A 70 -12.29 -16.43 -1.10
C GLY A 70 -12.80 -15.61 -2.29
N GLY A 71 -12.00 -15.45 -3.34
CA GLY A 71 -12.36 -14.60 -4.50
C GLY A 71 -12.24 -13.09 -4.20
N PRO A 72 -12.64 -12.22 -5.16
CA PRO A 72 -12.55 -10.78 -4.98
C PRO A 72 -13.43 -10.29 -3.82
N PRO A 73 -13.07 -9.14 -3.18
CA PRO A 73 -13.87 -8.59 -2.10
C PRO A 73 -15.33 -8.38 -2.52
N ALA A 74 -16.25 -9.03 -1.80
CA ALA A 74 -17.69 -9.01 -2.07
C ALA A 74 -18.49 -9.23 -0.79
N ALA A 75 -19.82 -9.02 -0.85
CA ALA A 75 -20.70 -9.27 0.30
C ALA A 75 -20.66 -10.74 0.75
N SER A 76 -20.47 -11.69 -0.17
CA SER A 76 -20.40 -13.14 0.08
C SER A 76 -19.24 -13.55 0.96
N ASN A 77 -18.11 -12.80 0.93
CA ASN A 77 -16.93 -13.03 1.77
C ASN A 77 -16.71 -11.88 2.77
N LEU A 78 -17.78 -11.15 3.10
CA LEU A 78 -17.77 -10.05 4.06
C LEU A 78 -16.69 -8.98 3.74
N TRP A 79 -16.43 -8.77 2.42
CA TRP A 79 -15.46 -7.78 1.94
C TRP A 79 -14.03 -7.99 2.44
N HIS A 80 -13.71 -9.23 2.82
CA HIS A 80 -12.42 -9.57 3.46
C HIS A 80 -12.10 -8.66 4.65
N HIS A 81 -13.11 -8.35 5.47
CA HIS A 81 -13.01 -7.37 6.55
C HIS A 81 -11.92 -7.69 7.58
N GLU A 82 -11.68 -8.98 7.88
CA GLU A 82 -10.60 -9.39 8.79
C GLU A 82 -9.22 -8.96 8.24
N TRP A 83 -9.01 -9.18 6.93
CA TRP A 83 -7.76 -8.77 6.27
C TRP A 83 -7.61 -7.25 6.22
N LEU A 84 -8.66 -6.53 5.83
CA LEU A 84 -8.62 -5.06 5.81
C LEU A 84 -8.37 -4.47 7.20
N ARG A 85 -8.92 -5.04 8.26
CA ARG A 85 -8.61 -4.64 9.65
C ARG A 85 -7.14 -4.91 10.00
N LEU A 86 -6.58 -6.03 9.54
CA LEU A 86 -5.17 -6.34 9.74
C LEU A 86 -4.26 -5.33 9.02
N LEU A 87 -4.58 -4.98 7.77
CA LEU A 87 -3.89 -3.93 7.02
C LEU A 87 -3.97 -2.58 7.73
N ASP A 88 -5.18 -2.19 8.16
CA ASP A 88 -5.43 -0.93 8.86
C ASP A 88 -4.69 -0.87 10.22
N SER A 89 -4.74 -1.94 11.02
CA SER A 89 -4.08 -1.98 12.32
C SER A 89 -2.56 -1.87 12.20
N SER A 90 -1.98 -2.53 11.19
CA SER A 90 -0.55 -2.46 10.89
C SER A 90 -0.14 -1.05 10.46
N LEU A 91 -0.91 -0.41 9.56
CA LEU A 91 -0.64 0.96 9.13
C LEU A 91 -0.79 1.97 10.26
N ARG A 92 -1.84 1.86 11.09
CA ARG A 92 -2.02 2.73 12.27
C ARG A 92 -0.85 2.61 13.24
N LYS A 93 -0.36 1.39 13.47
CA LYS A 93 0.75 1.13 14.41
C LYS A 93 2.04 1.80 13.97
N CYS A 94 2.39 1.76 12.68
CA CYS A 94 3.65 2.31 12.19
C CYS A 94 3.59 3.79 11.80
N SER A 95 2.49 4.27 11.20
CA SER A 95 2.39 5.65 10.66
C SER A 95 1.38 6.53 11.36
N GLY A 96 0.47 5.97 12.15
CA GLY A 96 -0.69 6.68 12.71
C GLY A 96 -1.81 6.95 11.69
N THR A 97 -1.61 6.58 10.42
CA THR A 97 -2.60 6.74 9.34
C THR A 97 -3.61 5.58 9.35
N ALA A 98 -4.83 5.86 8.94
CA ALA A 98 -5.92 4.90 8.91
C ALA A 98 -6.46 4.67 7.50
N ILE A 99 -6.81 3.42 7.19
CA ILE A 99 -7.58 3.04 5.99
C ILE A 99 -9.07 3.00 6.32
N LEU A 100 -9.40 2.45 7.48
CA LEU A 100 -10.77 2.23 7.96
C LEU A 100 -11.17 3.31 8.97
N PRO A 101 -12.48 3.62 9.10
CA PRO A 101 -12.97 4.62 10.04
C PRO A 101 -12.72 4.26 11.52
N ALA A 102 -12.66 2.96 11.82
CA ALA A 102 -12.37 2.43 13.15
C ALA A 102 -11.59 1.10 13.06
N PRO A 103 -10.82 0.72 14.10
CA PRO A 103 -10.09 -0.56 14.11
C PRO A 103 -11.00 -1.79 14.01
N ASP A 104 -12.23 -1.69 14.51
CA ASP A 104 -13.27 -2.71 14.51
C ASP A 104 -14.32 -2.50 13.42
N ALA A 105 -13.98 -1.76 12.36
CA ALA A 105 -14.88 -1.43 11.26
C ALA A 105 -15.69 -2.64 10.78
N SER A 106 -17.00 -2.48 10.66
CA SER A 106 -17.92 -3.54 10.20
C SER A 106 -17.64 -3.93 8.74
N PRO A 107 -18.11 -5.10 8.27
CA PRO A 107 -18.02 -5.46 6.85
C PRO A 107 -18.59 -4.38 5.91
N ALA A 108 -19.69 -3.72 6.30
CA ALA A 108 -20.28 -2.62 5.53
C ALA A 108 -19.35 -1.40 5.43
N GLN A 109 -18.58 -1.09 6.47
CA GLN A 109 -17.58 -0.03 6.43
C GLN A 109 -16.33 -0.46 5.62
N CYS A 110 -15.93 -1.73 5.69
CA CYS A 110 -14.86 -2.27 4.87
C CYS A 110 -15.22 -2.26 3.38
N SER A 111 -16.50 -2.44 3.04
CA SER A 111 -16.97 -2.40 1.64
C SER A 111 -16.64 -1.05 0.98
N THR A 112 -16.69 0.07 1.70
CA THR A 112 -16.41 1.40 1.15
C THR A 112 -14.96 1.53 0.65
N VAL A 113 -14.03 0.83 1.30
CA VAL A 113 -12.63 0.74 0.89
C VAL A 113 -12.46 -0.27 -0.24
N ALA A 114 -12.99 -1.48 -0.04
CA ALA A 114 -12.82 -2.59 -0.98
C ALA A 114 -13.44 -2.33 -2.36
N SER A 115 -14.59 -1.63 -2.42
CA SER A 115 -15.32 -1.30 -3.65
C SER A 115 -15.08 0.12 -4.17
N SER A 116 -14.16 0.87 -3.55
CA SER A 116 -13.81 2.22 -4.01
C SER A 116 -13.29 2.20 -5.44
N ASP A 117 -13.69 3.18 -6.26
CA ASP A 117 -13.16 3.39 -7.61
C ASP A 117 -11.83 4.17 -7.62
N ASP A 118 -11.44 4.77 -6.47
CA ASP A 118 -10.27 5.63 -6.36
C ASP A 118 -9.24 5.13 -5.35
N LEU A 119 -9.66 4.50 -4.25
CA LEU A 119 -8.74 4.06 -3.20
C LEU A 119 -8.12 2.71 -3.58
N VAL A 120 -6.85 2.73 -3.94
CA VAL A 120 -6.08 1.54 -4.29
C VAL A 120 -5.44 0.98 -3.03
N VAL A 121 -5.83 -0.25 -2.67
CA VAL A 121 -5.23 -1.03 -1.58
C VAL A 121 -4.80 -2.36 -2.16
N VAL A 122 -3.51 -2.68 -2.03
CA VAL A 122 -2.94 -3.97 -2.43
C VAL A 122 -2.07 -4.52 -1.32
N SER A 123 -1.94 -5.84 -1.26
CA SER A 123 -0.93 -6.47 -0.41
C SER A 123 -0.36 -7.71 -1.10
N HIS A 124 0.83 -8.12 -0.63
CA HIS A 124 1.47 -9.36 -1.02
C HIS A 124 1.96 -10.10 0.23
N ASP A 125 2.25 -11.38 0.10
CA ASP A 125 2.81 -12.21 1.16
C ASP A 125 4.26 -11.82 1.49
N GLY A 126 4.83 -12.48 2.50
CA GLY A 126 6.20 -12.27 2.96
C GLY A 126 7.23 -13.22 2.33
N ALA A 127 6.91 -13.93 1.24
CA ALA A 127 7.83 -14.84 0.57
C ALA A 127 9.03 -14.10 -0.03
N GLU A 128 10.10 -14.83 -0.37
CA GLU A 128 11.30 -14.30 -1.06
C GLU A 128 10.93 -13.68 -2.41
N ASP A 129 10.02 -14.32 -3.14
CA ASP A 129 9.39 -13.78 -4.34
C ASP A 129 7.90 -13.51 -4.05
N PRO A 130 7.57 -12.32 -3.48
CA PRO A 130 6.26 -12.08 -2.94
C PRO A 130 5.16 -12.12 -3.99
N VAL A 131 4.09 -12.85 -3.72
CA VAL A 131 2.90 -12.93 -4.58
C VAL A 131 1.79 -12.06 -4.00
N PHE A 132 1.07 -11.34 -4.86
CA PHE A 132 -0.09 -10.58 -4.42
C PHE A 132 -1.14 -11.51 -3.79
N ASN A 133 -1.76 -11.03 -2.72
CA ASN A 133 -2.79 -11.77 -1.99
C ASN A 133 -4.07 -10.95 -1.74
N TYR A 134 -4.04 -9.64 -1.97
CA TYR A 134 -5.21 -8.77 -1.87
C TYR A 134 -5.14 -7.60 -2.86
N ALA A 135 -6.32 -7.25 -3.40
CA ALA A 135 -6.54 -6.05 -4.20
C ALA A 135 -7.94 -5.48 -3.95
N SER A 136 -8.06 -4.16 -3.78
CA SER A 136 -9.33 -3.44 -3.87
C SER A 136 -9.82 -3.39 -5.32
N LYS A 137 -11.10 -3.05 -5.54
CA LYS A 137 -11.67 -2.85 -6.88
C LYS A 137 -10.81 -1.91 -7.73
N ALA A 138 -10.46 -0.74 -7.18
CA ALA A 138 -9.62 0.24 -7.88
C ALA A 138 -8.25 -0.32 -8.30
N ALA A 139 -7.69 -1.25 -7.53
CA ALA A 139 -6.46 -1.93 -7.87
C ALA A 139 -6.65 -2.86 -9.07
N LEU A 140 -7.64 -3.75 -9.04
CA LEU A 140 -7.93 -4.67 -10.15
C LEU A 140 -8.19 -3.90 -11.46
N ASP A 141 -8.97 -2.82 -11.39
CA ASP A 141 -9.25 -1.94 -12.53
C ASP A 141 -7.98 -1.23 -13.05
N LEU A 142 -7.08 -0.80 -12.16
CA LEU A 142 -5.85 -0.08 -12.53
C LEU A 142 -4.83 -0.99 -13.20
N TRP A 143 -4.67 -2.22 -12.69
CA TRP A 143 -3.78 -3.23 -13.31
C TRP A 143 -4.45 -4.00 -14.44
N GLU A 144 -5.76 -3.80 -14.66
CA GLU A 144 -6.53 -4.50 -15.70
C GLU A 144 -6.43 -6.02 -15.55
N MET A 145 -6.53 -6.51 -14.33
CA MET A 145 -6.45 -7.94 -13.97
C MET A 145 -7.71 -8.37 -13.21
N ASP A 146 -8.14 -9.61 -13.43
CA ASP A 146 -9.08 -10.25 -12.51
C ASP A 146 -8.38 -10.69 -11.21
N TRP A 147 -9.16 -11.12 -10.24
CA TRP A 147 -8.66 -11.51 -8.93
C TRP A 147 -7.69 -12.69 -8.99
N GLU A 148 -8.03 -13.74 -9.76
CA GLU A 148 -7.22 -14.95 -9.86
C GLU A 148 -5.87 -14.66 -10.50
N THR A 149 -5.85 -13.90 -11.58
CA THR A 149 -4.62 -13.44 -12.22
C THR A 149 -3.80 -12.58 -11.27
N PHE A 150 -4.44 -11.61 -10.59
CA PHE A 150 -3.73 -10.70 -9.70
C PHE A 150 -3.11 -11.45 -8.52
N THR A 151 -3.89 -12.32 -7.84
CA THR A 151 -3.43 -13.07 -6.66
C THR A 151 -2.53 -14.27 -6.96
N SER A 152 -2.27 -14.55 -8.23
CA SER A 152 -1.23 -15.50 -8.68
C SER A 152 0.01 -14.82 -9.25
N THR A 153 0.01 -13.47 -9.35
CA THR A 153 1.10 -12.71 -9.95
C THR A 153 2.16 -12.36 -8.89
N PRO A 154 3.43 -12.76 -9.09
CA PRO A 154 4.54 -12.24 -8.31
C PRO A 154 4.61 -10.71 -8.43
N SER A 155 4.66 -10.03 -7.29
CA SER A 155 4.51 -8.57 -7.23
C SER A 155 5.58 -7.79 -8.01
N ARG A 156 6.74 -8.42 -8.30
CA ARG A 156 7.78 -7.84 -9.17
C ARG A 156 7.31 -7.59 -10.60
N PHE A 157 6.32 -8.36 -11.09
CA PHE A 157 5.78 -8.18 -12.44
C PHE A 157 4.83 -6.99 -12.58
N SER A 158 4.45 -6.35 -11.48
CA SER A 158 3.72 -5.07 -11.51
C SER A 158 4.60 -3.87 -11.89
N ALA A 159 5.92 -4.07 -12.01
CA ALA A 159 6.89 -3.06 -12.46
C ALA A 159 7.65 -3.56 -13.68
N GLU A 160 8.11 -2.60 -14.50
CA GLU A 160 9.02 -2.91 -15.61
C GLU A 160 10.36 -3.46 -15.11
N PRO A 161 11.12 -4.22 -15.94
CA PRO A 161 12.41 -4.77 -15.54
C PRO A 161 13.37 -3.73 -14.99
N ASP A 162 13.45 -2.55 -15.60
CA ASP A 162 14.34 -1.46 -15.22
C ASP A 162 13.95 -0.81 -13.87
N GLU A 163 12.70 -0.97 -13.43
CA GLU A 163 12.18 -0.42 -12.17
C GLU A 163 12.24 -1.43 -11.00
N ARG A 164 12.67 -2.67 -11.28
CA ARG A 164 12.65 -3.75 -10.27
C ARG A 164 13.67 -3.55 -9.17
N GLU A 165 14.83 -2.96 -9.49
CA GLU A 165 15.87 -2.64 -8.50
C GLU A 165 15.38 -1.54 -7.55
N ALA A 166 14.82 -0.45 -8.08
CA ALA A 166 14.25 0.63 -7.27
C ALA A 166 13.13 0.11 -6.36
N ARG A 167 12.32 -0.83 -6.86
CA ARG A 167 11.29 -1.50 -6.07
C ARG A 167 11.89 -2.37 -4.97
N ALA A 168 12.93 -3.15 -5.25
CA ALA A 168 13.58 -3.98 -4.25
C ALA A 168 14.16 -3.12 -3.11
N GLU A 169 14.78 -1.99 -3.42
CA GLU A 169 15.26 -1.04 -2.42
C GLU A 169 14.12 -0.45 -1.58
N LEU A 170 13.01 -0.09 -2.20
CA LEU A 170 11.82 0.35 -1.46
C LEU A 170 11.40 -0.70 -0.44
N LEU A 171 11.23 -1.96 -0.88
CA LEU A 171 10.78 -3.04 0.00
C LEU A 171 11.78 -3.30 1.14
N ARG A 172 13.09 -3.17 0.88
CA ARG A 172 14.11 -3.26 1.92
C ARG A 172 13.94 -2.14 2.96
N ARG A 173 13.81 -0.88 2.52
CA ARG A 173 13.55 0.25 3.43
C ARG A 173 12.30 0.05 4.26
N VAL A 174 11.21 -0.39 3.64
CA VAL A 174 9.97 -0.69 4.36
C VAL A 174 10.19 -1.81 5.39
N THR A 175 10.99 -2.82 5.07
CA THR A 175 11.33 -3.89 6.02
C THR A 175 12.09 -3.35 7.22
N GLU A 176 13.06 -2.45 7.01
CA GLU A 176 13.90 -1.86 8.07
C GLU A 176 13.16 -0.78 8.88
N ASP A 177 12.49 0.16 8.19
CA ASP A 177 11.89 1.34 8.80
C ASP A 177 10.42 1.11 9.23
N GLY A 178 9.81 0.01 8.76
CA GLY A 178 8.40 -0.34 9.02
C GLY A 178 7.43 0.20 7.99
N TYR A 179 7.66 1.39 7.43
CA TYR A 179 6.83 1.99 6.39
C TYR A 179 7.55 3.13 5.65
N VAL A 180 6.99 3.52 4.50
CA VAL A 180 7.24 4.80 3.80
C VAL A 180 5.89 5.42 3.43
N ASP A 181 5.81 6.73 3.28
CA ASP A 181 4.57 7.49 3.00
C ASP A 181 4.67 8.43 1.79
N ASP A 182 5.80 8.40 1.10
CA ASP A 182 6.12 9.25 -0.06
C ASP A 182 6.54 8.44 -1.29
N TYR A 183 6.13 7.18 -1.35
CA TYR A 183 6.58 6.33 -2.46
C TYR A 183 6.05 6.82 -3.81
N CYS A 184 6.97 6.95 -4.76
CA CYS A 184 6.70 7.17 -6.18
C CYS A 184 7.38 6.08 -7.03
N GLY A 185 6.69 5.60 -8.07
CA GLY A 185 7.28 4.61 -8.95
C GLY A 185 6.39 4.25 -10.13
N VAL A 186 7.00 3.84 -11.25
CA VAL A 186 6.27 3.41 -12.44
C VAL A 186 5.80 1.98 -12.28
N ARG A 187 4.56 1.75 -12.67
CA ARG A 187 3.90 0.45 -12.70
C ARG A 187 3.34 0.19 -14.10
N ILE A 188 3.09 -1.07 -14.39
CA ILE A 188 2.57 -1.52 -15.68
C ILE A 188 1.35 -2.42 -15.47
N SER A 189 0.27 -2.18 -16.24
CA SER A 189 -0.90 -3.04 -16.27
C SER A 189 -0.69 -4.28 -17.14
N SER A 190 -1.62 -5.23 -17.08
CA SER A 190 -1.59 -6.44 -17.94
C SER A 190 -1.63 -6.14 -19.43
N SER A 191 -2.26 -5.01 -19.82
CA SER A 191 -2.29 -4.55 -21.21
C SER A 191 -1.06 -3.74 -21.66
N GLY A 192 -0.08 -3.55 -20.76
CA GLY A 192 1.11 -2.77 -21.04
C GLY A 192 0.96 -1.26 -20.82
N LYS A 193 -0.15 -0.79 -20.22
CA LYS A 193 -0.31 0.63 -19.88
C LYS A 193 0.57 0.98 -18.70
N ARG A 194 1.39 2.02 -18.88
CA ARG A 194 2.28 2.53 -17.85
C ARG A 194 1.60 3.63 -17.04
N PHE A 195 1.78 3.58 -15.72
CA PHE A 195 1.30 4.62 -14.82
C PHE A 195 2.29 4.85 -13.67
N GLU A 196 2.48 6.10 -13.31
CA GLU A 196 3.29 6.51 -12.17
C GLU A 196 2.39 6.59 -10.94
N VAL A 197 2.68 5.78 -9.95
CA VAL A 197 2.10 5.87 -8.60
C VAL A 197 2.79 7.00 -7.87
N ARG A 198 2.05 7.79 -7.08
CA ARG A 198 2.57 8.92 -6.31
C ARG A 198 2.01 8.93 -4.91
N ASP A 199 2.79 9.45 -3.98
CA ASP A 199 2.43 9.66 -2.58
C ASP A 199 1.80 8.41 -1.94
N ALA A 200 2.36 7.23 -2.26
CA ALA A 200 1.85 5.97 -1.73
C ALA A 200 2.45 5.67 -0.36
N TYR A 201 1.58 5.21 0.55
CA TYR A 201 2.00 4.50 1.74
C TYR A 201 2.38 3.07 1.36
N VAL A 202 3.52 2.60 1.81
CA VAL A 202 3.93 1.18 1.75
C VAL A 202 4.39 0.78 3.14
N TRP A 203 3.86 -0.33 3.68
CA TRP A 203 4.15 -0.74 5.07
C TRP A 203 4.18 -2.24 5.25
N ASN A 204 4.83 -2.68 6.34
CA ASN A 204 4.82 -4.07 6.77
C ASN A 204 3.48 -4.44 7.41
N VAL A 205 2.96 -5.60 7.06
CA VAL A 205 1.73 -6.17 7.61
C VAL A 205 2.09 -7.22 8.66
N TYR A 206 1.49 -7.10 9.84
CA TYR A 206 1.73 -7.99 10.97
C TYR A 206 0.44 -8.67 11.43
N ASP A 207 0.52 -9.99 11.68
CA ASP A 207 -0.47 -10.76 12.42
C ASP A 207 0.15 -11.11 13.78
N GLY A 208 -0.30 -10.44 14.84
CA GLY A 208 0.41 -10.41 16.11
C GLY A 208 1.82 -9.83 15.96
N ASP A 209 2.85 -10.62 16.28
CA ASP A 209 4.27 -10.26 16.16
C ASP A 209 4.91 -10.80 14.87
N THR A 210 4.15 -11.54 14.07
CA THR A 210 4.65 -12.15 12.83
C THR A 210 4.41 -11.22 11.65
N ARG A 211 5.47 -10.88 10.90
CA ARG A 211 5.33 -10.19 9.62
C ARG A 211 4.78 -11.17 8.58
N VAL A 212 3.61 -10.87 8.04
CA VAL A 212 2.90 -11.72 7.07
C VAL A 212 2.95 -11.19 5.65
N GLY A 213 3.52 -9.99 5.44
CA GLY A 213 3.66 -9.40 4.10
C GLY A 213 3.91 -7.91 4.14
N GLN A 214 3.63 -7.27 3.02
CA GLN A 214 3.63 -5.81 2.89
C GLN A 214 2.38 -5.36 2.11
N ALA A 215 1.97 -4.13 2.34
CA ALA A 215 0.82 -3.54 1.67
C ALA A 215 1.14 -2.14 1.13
N ALA A 216 0.35 -1.68 0.17
CA ALA A 216 0.40 -0.33 -0.35
C ALA A 216 -1.00 0.29 -0.42
N LEU A 217 -1.04 1.61 -0.16
CA LEU A 217 -2.24 2.45 -0.20
C LEU A 217 -1.93 3.72 -0.98
N PHE A 218 -2.73 4.03 -2.00
CA PHE A 218 -2.65 5.29 -2.74
C PHE A 218 -3.98 5.60 -3.44
N ARG A 219 -4.06 6.76 -4.09
CA ARG A 219 -5.23 7.13 -4.89
C ARG A 219 -4.97 6.92 -6.38
N ARG A 220 -5.92 6.29 -7.06
CA ARG A 220 -5.90 6.14 -8.52
C ARG A 220 -5.90 7.49 -9.23
N SER A 221 -6.69 8.45 -8.72
CA SER A 221 -6.73 9.83 -9.23
C SER A 221 -5.39 10.58 -9.09
N GLY A 222 -4.50 10.15 -8.19
CA GLY A 222 -3.14 10.66 -8.04
C GLY A 222 -2.13 10.05 -9.04
N CYS A 223 -2.49 8.97 -9.73
CA CYS A 223 -1.61 8.35 -10.71
C CYS A 223 -1.52 9.18 -12.00
N LYS A 224 -0.33 9.20 -12.60
CA LYS A 224 -0.11 9.79 -13.91
C LYS A 224 0.08 8.68 -14.94
N PHE A 225 -0.82 8.58 -15.92
CA PHE A 225 -0.63 7.70 -17.06
C PHE A 225 0.45 8.25 -18.01
N LEU A 226 1.32 7.34 -18.50
CA LEU A 226 2.52 7.68 -19.28
C LEU A 226 2.37 7.25 -20.74
#